data_3151b424f7806a70db567f5db43feb8d
#
_entry.id   3151b424f7806a70db567f5db43feb8d
#
_cell.length_a   1.000
_cell.length_b   1.000
_cell.length_c   1.000
_cell.angle_alpha   90.00
_cell.angle_beta   90.00
_cell.angle_gamma   90.00
#
_symmetry.space_group_name_H-M   'P 1'
#
loop_
_entity.id
_entity.type
_entity.pdbx_description
1 polymer ?
#
loop_
_entity_poly.entity_id
_entity_poly.type
_entity_poly.pdbx_seq_one_letter_code
_entity_poly.pdbx_strand_id
1 'polypeptide(L)'
;MDIEQLNKTPHNQICDLARDRFIEVYNQKFGEGGEVFFEEQKAFFNEELLNGSFKGYLEKAPSLNIHDAFMNLAINGLSLEKGTTTLCYLMGYSNYDKNTRQTNYTAKITYTGYGEILLRQRAGQIVRCDNPVVVYNCDDFRFGERDGHKYVDYAKTYPRPENSYIVACYVKIILPNNAYDYFVLDREGIDRLRTYSEKFGGKDHKANALYGGNYVGNDGRTYFRDIDTGFLISKTCKHAFKGYPK
;
A
#
# COMPACT_ATOMS: atom_id res chain seq x y z
N MET A 1 2.79 -28.40 10.19
CA MET A 1 1.33 -28.14 10.23
C MET A 1 0.65 -29.05 9.22
N ASP A 2 -0.41 -29.72 9.64
CA ASP A 2 -1.20 -30.62 8.79
C ASP A 2 -2.22 -29.81 7.98
N ILE A 3 -2.18 -29.92 6.65
CA ILE A 3 -3.09 -29.21 5.73
C ILE A 3 -4.54 -29.68 5.93
N GLU A 4 -4.74 -30.96 6.27
CA GLU A 4 -6.07 -31.49 6.51
C GLU A 4 -6.70 -30.89 7.77
N GLN A 5 -5.93 -30.73 8.83
CA GLN A 5 -6.35 -30.03 10.04
C GLN A 5 -6.67 -28.55 9.75
N LEU A 6 -5.81 -27.88 8.99
CA LEU A 6 -5.99 -26.48 8.63
C LEU A 6 -7.31 -26.24 7.87
N ASN A 7 -7.63 -27.09 6.90
CA ASN A 7 -8.86 -26.99 6.11
C ASN A 7 -10.15 -27.24 6.92
N LYS A 8 -10.05 -27.91 8.06
CA LYS A 8 -11.19 -28.17 8.99
C LYS A 8 -11.32 -27.06 10.05
N THR A 9 -10.32 -26.19 10.18
CA THR A 9 -10.29 -25.15 11.23
C THR A 9 -11.03 -23.88 10.76
N PRO A 10 -11.94 -23.33 11.58
CA PRO A 10 -12.54 -22.03 11.31
C PRO A 10 -11.48 -20.94 11.17
N HIS A 11 -11.68 -19.99 10.24
CA HIS A 11 -10.68 -18.95 9.93
C HIS A 11 -10.23 -18.15 11.16
N ASN A 12 -11.12 -17.84 12.09
CA ASN A 12 -10.81 -17.12 13.32
C ASN A 12 -9.98 -17.92 14.34
N GLN A 13 -9.77 -19.22 14.12
CA GLN A 13 -8.93 -20.09 14.94
C GLN A 13 -7.60 -20.44 14.25
N ILE A 14 -7.40 -20.03 13.00
CA ILE A 14 -6.17 -20.31 12.24
C ILE A 14 -4.95 -19.67 12.90
N CYS A 15 -5.11 -18.50 13.50
CA CYS A 15 -4.02 -17.83 14.22
C CYS A 15 -3.49 -18.70 15.38
N ASP A 16 -4.38 -19.39 16.11
CA ASP A 16 -3.98 -20.25 17.23
C ASP A 16 -3.17 -21.46 16.76
N LEU A 17 -3.51 -22.04 15.61
CA LEU A 17 -2.73 -23.11 14.99
C LEU A 17 -1.33 -22.64 14.55
N ALA A 18 -1.18 -21.40 14.18
CA ALA A 18 0.07 -20.82 13.71
C ALA A 18 0.97 -20.33 14.86
N ARG A 19 0.47 -20.27 16.12
CA ARG A 19 1.08 -19.57 17.25
C ARG A 19 2.57 -19.84 17.42
N ASP A 20 2.95 -21.08 17.65
CA ASP A 20 4.32 -21.43 17.98
C ASP A 20 5.27 -21.09 16.81
N ARG A 21 4.84 -21.37 15.58
CA ARG A 21 5.61 -21.05 14.38
C ARG A 21 5.70 -19.55 14.13
N PHE A 22 4.65 -18.79 14.39
CA PHE A 22 4.62 -17.34 14.28
C PHE A 22 5.65 -16.70 15.21
N ILE A 23 5.63 -17.10 16.51
CA ILE A 23 6.54 -16.61 17.53
C ILE A 23 7.99 -16.96 17.18
N GLU A 24 8.23 -18.22 16.80
CA GLU A 24 9.57 -18.69 16.40
C GLU A 24 10.12 -17.85 15.23
N VAL A 25 9.35 -17.70 14.15
CA VAL A 25 9.77 -16.95 12.95
C VAL A 25 10.02 -15.47 13.27
N TYR A 26 9.15 -14.85 14.09
CA TYR A 26 9.35 -13.48 14.50
C TYR A 26 10.63 -13.31 15.33
N ASN A 27 10.83 -14.17 16.36
CA ASN A 27 12.00 -14.09 17.23
C ASN A 27 13.32 -14.38 16.50
N GLN A 28 13.33 -15.31 15.55
CA GLN A 28 14.49 -15.57 14.70
C GLN A 28 14.92 -14.34 13.89
N LYS A 29 13.99 -13.50 13.49
CA LYS A 29 14.25 -12.38 12.59
C LYS A 29 14.40 -11.04 13.30
N PHE A 30 13.67 -10.82 14.38
CA PHE A 30 13.59 -9.53 15.07
C PHE A 30 14.05 -9.57 16.53
N GLY A 31 14.45 -10.72 17.04
CA GLY A 31 14.80 -10.92 18.45
C GLY A 31 13.58 -11.23 19.31
N GLU A 32 13.67 -10.89 20.60
CA GLU A 32 12.57 -11.13 21.55
C GLU A 32 11.31 -10.30 21.27
N GLY A 33 10.16 -10.75 21.77
CA GLY A 33 8.88 -10.03 21.68
C GLY A 33 7.83 -10.70 20.79
N GLY A 34 8.15 -11.86 20.20
CA GLY A 34 7.22 -12.58 19.33
C GLY A 34 5.91 -12.97 19.98
N GLU A 35 5.89 -13.24 21.29
CA GLU A 35 4.68 -13.54 22.07
C GLU A 35 3.72 -12.33 22.08
N VAL A 36 4.22 -11.17 22.48
CA VAL A 36 3.43 -9.92 22.54
C VAL A 36 2.94 -9.56 21.16
N PHE A 37 3.83 -9.61 20.16
CA PHE A 37 3.48 -9.30 18.79
C PHE A 37 2.41 -10.28 18.25
N PHE A 38 2.50 -11.56 18.58
CA PHE A 38 1.49 -12.55 18.20
C PHE A 38 0.11 -12.20 18.75
N GLU A 39 -0.01 -11.91 20.06
CA GLU A 39 -1.30 -11.61 20.70
C GLU A 39 -1.94 -10.32 20.09
N GLU A 40 -1.13 -9.28 19.87
CA GLU A 40 -1.60 -8.06 19.23
C GLU A 40 -2.09 -8.33 17.81
N GLN A 41 -1.26 -9.02 16.98
CA GLN A 41 -1.61 -9.25 15.59
C GLN A 41 -2.77 -10.23 15.44
N LYS A 42 -2.91 -11.21 16.32
CA LYS A 42 -4.07 -12.10 16.38
C LYS A 42 -5.37 -11.31 16.61
N ALA A 43 -5.36 -10.36 17.54
CA ALA A 43 -6.52 -9.53 17.80
C ALA A 43 -6.92 -8.70 16.56
N PHE A 44 -5.98 -7.99 15.96
CA PHE A 44 -6.23 -7.19 14.75
C PHE A 44 -6.65 -8.04 13.56
N PHE A 45 -6.01 -9.19 13.36
CA PHE A 45 -6.31 -10.08 12.24
C PHE A 45 -7.73 -10.68 12.36
N ASN A 46 -8.11 -11.13 13.53
CA ASN A 46 -9.45 -11.64 13.77
C ASN A 46 -10.52 -10.54 13.63
N GLU A 47 -10.23 -9.33 14.07
CA GLU A 47 -11.13 -8.19 13.84
C GLU A 47 -11.36 -7.94 12.33
N GLU A 48 -10.31 -8.00 11.51
CA GLU A 48 -10.45 -7.87 10.05
C GLU A 48 -11.24 -9.03 9.41
N LEU A 49 -11.06 -10.26 9.91
CA LEU A 49 -11.83 -11.41 9.43
C LEU A 49 -13.33 -11.29 9.75
N LEU A 50 -13.66 -10.77 10.93
CA LEU A 50 -15.03 -10.73 11.43
C LEU A 50 -15.80 -9.48 10.99
N ASN A 51 -15.13 -8.31 10.98
CA ASN A 51 -15.76 -7.01 10.82
C ASN A 51 -15.11 -6.15 9.74
N GLY A 52 -14.01 -6.61 9.11
CA GLY A 52 -13.28 -5.84 8.09
C GLY A 52 -14.04 -5.67 6.78
N SER A 53 -13.66 -4.66 6.01
CA SER A 53 -14.28 -4.33 4.72
C SER A 53 -14.21 -5.46 3.68
N PHE A 54 -13.28 -6.40 3.84
CA PHE A 54 -13.08 -7.54 2.93
C PHE A 54 -13.64 -8.86 3.47
N LYS A 55 -14.39 -8.85 4.58
CA LYS A 55 -14.96 -10.05 5.22
C LYS A 55 -15.54 -11.04 4.22
N GLY A 56 -16.44 -10.62 3.34
CA GLY A 56 -17.12 -11.52 2.40
C GLY A 56 -16.21 -12.20 1.37
N TYR A 57 -14.99 -11.66 1.14
CA TYR A 57 -13.94 -12.30 0.33
C TYR A 57 -13.08 -13.22 1.19
N LEU A 58 -12.75 -12.79 2.41
CA LEU A 58 -11.90 -13.53 3.35
C LEU A 58 -12.59 -14.81 3.83
N GLU A 59 -13.89 -14.79 4.06
CA GLU A 59 -14.69 -15.98 4.43
C GLU A 59 -14.64 -17.08 3.36
N LYS A 60 -14.44 -16.71 2.10
CA LYS A 60 -14.37 -17.63 0.95
C LYS A 60 -12.94 -18.01 0.55
N ALA A 61 -11.96 -17.36 1.14
CA ALA A 61 -10.55 -17.66 0.85
C ALA A 61 -10.16 -19.03 1.45
N PRO A 62 -9.31 -19.81 0.77
CA PRO A 62 -8.78 -21.05 1.35
C PRO A 62 -8.08 -20.80 2.69
N SER A 63 -8.24 -21.72 3.65
CA SER A 63 -7.60 -21.63 4.98
C SER A 63 -6.09 -21.44 4.90
N LEU A 64 -5.43 -22.05 3.91
CA LEU A 64 -4.00 -21.87 3.67
C LEU A 64 -3.65 -20.41 3.35
N ASN A 65 -4.47 -19.71 2.55
CA ASN A 65 -4.23 -18.29 2.25
C ASN A 65 -4.40 -17.41 3.50
N ILE A 66 -5.37 -17.72 4.36
CA ILE A 66 -5.55 -17.03 5.64
C ILE A 66 -4.34 -17.25 6.54
N HIS A 67 -3.89 -18.50 6.67
CA HIS A 67 -2.68 -18.84 7.42
C HIS A 67 -1.44 -18.10 6.88
N ASP A 68 -1.21 -18.16 5.57
CA ASP A 68 -0.03 -17.52 4.95
C ASP A 68 -0.07 -16.00 5.09
N ALA A 69 -1.26 -15.39 5.01
CA ALA A 69 -1.44 -13.97 5.27
C ALA A 69 -1.07 -13.62 6.72
N PHE A 70 -1.49 -14.44 7.69
CA PHE A 70 -1.13 -14.24 9.10
C PHE A 70 0.37 -14.41 9.34
N MET A 71 0.96 -15.50 8.84
CA MET A 71 2.41 -15.73 8.93
C MET A 71 3.26 -14.65 8.29
N ASN A 72 2.73 -13.98 7.24
CA ASN A 72 3.41 -12.86 6.58
C ASN A 72 3.67 -11.68 7.53
N LEU A 73 2.83 -11.48 8.55
CA LEU A 73 3.04 -10.48 9.59
C LEU A 73 4.29 -10.79 10.42
N ALA A 74 4.46 -12.05 10.84
CA ALA A 74 5.66 -12.48 11.57
C ALA A 74 6.93 -12.36 10.72
N ILE A 75 6.87 -12.79 9.44
CA ILE A 75 8.01 -12.74 8.52
C ILE A 75 8.50 -11.32 8.28
N ASN A 76 7.59 -10.34 8.22
CA ASN A 76 7.92 -8.96 7.90
C ASN A 76 7.94 -8.03 9.13
N GLY A 77 7.45 -8.49 10.27
CA GLY A 77 7.32 -7.68 11.49
C GLY A 77 6.39 -6.48 11.32
N LEU A 78 5.37 -6.57 10.45
CA LEU A 78 4.46 -5.47 10.16
C LEU A 78 3.16 -5.62 10.93
N SER A 79 2.70 -4.54 11.55
CA SER A 79 1.44 -4.52 12.30
C SER A 79 0.25 -4.16 11.40
N LEU A 80 -0.89 -4.81 11.68
CA LEU A 80 -2.21 -4.47 11.15
C LEU A 80 -2.89 -3.33 11.92
N GLU A 81 -2.23 -2.77 12.93
CA GLU A 81 -2.76 -1.65 13.68
C GLU A 81 -3.20 -0.51 12.77
N LYS A 82 -4.43 -0.05 12.95
CA LYS A 82 -4.99 1.05 12.18
C LYS A 82 -4.62 2.39 12.81
N GLY A 83 -4.25 3.34 11.97
CA GLY A 83 -3.89 4.68 12.42
C GLY A 83 -3.29 5.52 11.29
N THR A 84 -2.71 6.64 11.65
CA THR A 84 -2.08 7.57 10.70
C THR A 84 -0.87 6.97 9.98
N THR A 85 -0.21 5.99 10.59
CA THR A 85 0.99 5.31 10.08
C THR A 85 0.76 3.82 9.88
N THR A 86 -0.47 3.42 9.52
CA THR A 86 -0.78 2.01 9.20
C THR A 86 0.22 1.43 8.22
N LEU A 87 0.80 0.27 8.57
CA LEU A 87 1.88 -0.35 7.79
C LEU A 87 1.36 -1.33 6.73
N CYS A 88 0.29 -2.03 7.03
CA CYS A 88 -0.31 -2.99 6.10
C CYS A 88 -1.81 -3.19 6.36
N TYR A 89 -2.46 -3.85 5.42
CA TYR A 89 -3.87 -4.23 5.48
C TYR A 89 -4.05 -5.70 5.12
N LEU A 90 -4.99 -6.38 5.78
CA LEU A 90 -5.49 -7.66 5.32
C LEU A 90 -6.55 -7.40 4.23
N MET A 91 -6.31 -7.90 3.02
CA MET A 91 -7.20 -7.71 1.88
C MET A 91 -7.64 -9.04 1.31
N GLY A 92 -8.94 -9.12 1.00
CA GLY A 92 -9.53 -10.20 0.23
C GLY A 92 -9.65 -9.82 -1.25
N TYR A 93 -9.32 -10.76 -2.13
CA TYR A 93 -9.45 -10.60 -3.58
C TYR A 93 -10.28 -11.73 -4.17
N SER A 94 -10.95 -11.43 -5.28
CA SER A 94 -11.55 -12.44 -6.12
C SER A 94 -11.03 -12.34 -7.55
N ASN A 95 -10.82 -13.48 -8.19
CA ASN A 95 -10.46 -13.57 -9.59
C ASN A 95 -11.32 -14.62 -10.28
N TYR A 96 -12.02 -14.22 -11.32
CA TYR A 96 -12.80 -15.15 -12.13
C TYR A 96 -11.91 -15.82 -13.17
N ASP A 97 -11.78 -17.14 -13.07
CA ASP A 97 -11.09 -17.95 -14.07
C ASP A 97 -12.05 -18.34 -15.20
N LYS A 98 -11.78 -17.83 -16.39
CA LYS A 98 -12.61 -18.10 -17.57
C LYS A 98 -12.54 -19.56 -18.03
N ASN A 99 -11.46 -20.27 -17.75
CA ASN A 99 -11.27 -21.66 -18.18
C ASN A 99 -12.09 -22.62 -17.29
N THR A 100 -12.00 -22.44 -15.97
CA THR A 100 -12.72 -23.26 -14.99
C THR A 100 -14.14 -22.74 -14.70
N ARG A 101 -14.45 -21.52 -15.14
CA ARG A 101 -15.69 -20.78 -14.81
C ARG A 101 -15.95 -20.64 -13.31
N GLN A 102 -14.87 -20.60 -12.52
CA GLN A 102 -14.93 -20.48 -11.06
C GLN A 102 -14.35 -19.15 -10.61
N THR A 103 -14.87 -18.64 -9.50
CA THR A 103 -14.29 -17.48 -8.83
C THR A 103 -13.37 -17.97 -7.72
N ASN A 104 -12.08 -17.67 -7.85
CA ASN A 104 -11.06 -17.96 -6.85
C ASN A 104 -10.93 -16.79 -5.89
N TYR A 105 -10.91 -17.09 -4.58
CA TYR A 105 -10.75 -16.10 -3.53
C TYR A 105 -9.38 -16.25 -2.90
N THR A 106 -8.75 -15.12 -2.53
CA THR A 106 -7.43 -15.12 -1.88
C THR A 106 -7.37 -14.07 -0.80
N ALA A 107 -6.65 -14.35 0.27
CA ALA A 107 -6.30 -13.42 1.34
C ALA A 107 -4.83 -13.01 1.21
N LYS A 108 -4.51 -11.73 1.36
CA LYS A 108 -3.12 -11.24 1.29
C LYS A 108 -2.92 -10.04 2.20
N ILE A 109 -1.72 -9.95 2.79
CA ILE A 109 -1.24 -8.70 3.39
C ILE A 109 -0.81 -7.76 2.26
N THR A 110 -1.35 -6.56 2.28
CA THR A 110 -1.01 -5.49 1.33
C THR A 110 -0.33 -4.35 2.07
N TYR A 111 0.87 -4.01 1.68
CA TYR A 111 1.67 -2.97 2.34
C TYR A 111 1.21 -1.57 1.92
N THR A 112 1.25 -0.64 2.86
CA THR A 112 1.10 0.80 2.61
C THR A 112 2.42 1.39 2.09
N GLY A 113 2.45 2.68 1.79
CA GLY A 113 3.70 3.39 1.52
C GLY A 113 4.67 3.32 2.70
N TYR A 114 4.18 3.48 3.93
CA TYR A 114 4.98 3.38 5.15
C TYR A 114 5.49 1.95 5.39
N GLY A 115 4.68 0.95 5.13
CA GLY A 115 5.10 -0.45 5.21
C GLY A 115 6.21 -0.78 4.23
N GLU A 116 6.13 -0.30 2.99
CA GLU A 116 7.20 -0.48 2.00
C GLU A 116 8.51 0.21 2.44
N ILE A 117 8.45 1.44 2.97
CA ILE A 117 9.62 2.15 3.50
C ILE A 117 10.28 1.34 4.62
N LEU A 118 9.50 0.90 5.60
CA LEU A 118 10.01 0.13 6.74
C LEU A 118 10.66 -1.19 6.31
N LEU A 119 10.05 -1.90 5.35
CA LEU A 119 10.63 -3.14 4.81
C LEU A 119 11.99 -2.88 4.13
N ARG A 120 12.13 -1.78 3.38
CA ARG A 120 13.40 -1.45 2.71
C ARG A 120 14.48 -1.00 3.69
N GLN A 121 14.10 -0.26 4.75
CA GLN A 121 15.00 0.10 5.83
C GLN A 121 15.52 -1.14 6.56
N ARG A 122 14.64 -2.07 6.93
CA ARG A 122 15.00 -3.33 7.59
C ARG A 122 15.91 -4.23 6.73
N ALA A 123 15.67 -4.21 5.41
CA ALA A 123 16.52 -4.92 4.46
C ALA A 123 17.87 -4.23 4.16
N GLY A 124 18.12 -3.07 4.78
CA GLY A 124 19.35 -2.30 4.54
C GLY A 124 19.47 -1.69 3.14
N GLN A 125 18.38 -1.66 2.38
CA GLN A 125 18.37 -1.12 1.01
C GLN A 125 18.34 0.41 1.00
N ILE A 126 17.73 1.01 2.01
CA ILE A 126 17.64 2.45 2.21
C ILE A 126 17.97 2.80 3.66
N VAL A 127 18.48 3.99 3.88
CA VAL A 127 18.63 4.57 5.23
C VAL A 127 17.32 5.20 5.66
N ARG A 128 16.72 6.02 4.77
CA ARG A 128 15.43 6.68 5.01
C ARG A 128 14.81 7.10 3.69
N CYS A 129 13.52 7.41 3.77
CA CYS A 129 12.75 8.04 2.71
C CYS A 129 12.25 9.39 3.26
N ASP A 130 12.52 10.47 2.56
CA ASP A 130 12.02 11.79 2.93
C ASP A 130 10.50 11.85 2.66
N ASN A 131 9.80 12.82 3.25
CA ASN A 131 8.39 13.00 2.96
C ASN A 131 8.18 13.38 1.49
N PRO A 132 7.22 12.74 0.79
CA PRO A 132 6.92 13.12 -0.58
C PRO A 132 6.47 14.56 -0.70
N VAL A 133 6.87 15.20 -1.77
CA VAL A 133 6.54 16.60 -2.08
C VAL A 133 5.56 16.63 -3.25
N VAL A 134 4.41 17.25 -3.03
CA VAL A 134 3.42 17.50 -4.07
C VAL A 134 3.80 18.80 -4.81
N VAL A 135 3.95 18.69 -6.12
CA VAL A 135 4.39 19.77 -7.02
C VAL A 135 3.21 20.31 -7.78
N TYR A 136 3.11 21.63 -7.84
CA TYR A 136 2.07 22.35 -8.57
C TYR A 136 2.63 23.04 -9.79
N ASN A 137 1.77 23.34 -10.76
CA ASN A 137 2.15 23.99 -12.02
C ASN A 137 2.80 25.37 -11.88
N CYS A 138 2.63 26.01 -10.73
CA CYS A 138 3.24 27.31 -10.40
C CYS A 138 4.62 27.19 -9.75
N ASP A 139 5.02 25.98 -9.32
CA ASP A 139 6.32 25.73 -8.69
C ASP A 139 7.42 25.67 -9.76
N ASP A 140 8.66 26.09 -9.43
CA ASP A 140 9.82 25.78 -10.28
C ASP A 140 10.26 24.35 -9.99
N PHE A 141 10.04 23.47 -10.96
CA PHE A 141 10.27 22.04 -10.81
C PHE A 141 10.92 21.47 -12.07
N ARG A 142 12.09 20.88 -11.87
CA ARG A 142 12.84 20.18 -12.91
C ARG A 142 13.31 18.85 -12.37
N PHE A 143 13.24 17.84 -13.19
CA PHE A 143 13.78 16.52 -12.85
C PHE A 143 14.34 15.85 -14.10
N GLY A 144 15.26 14.93 -13.89
CA GLY A 144 15.89 14.21 -14.98
C GLY A 144 17.00 13.30 -14.48
N GLU A 145 17.85 12.89 -15.39
CA GLU A 145 19.03 12.08 -15.12
C GLU A 145 20.26 12.77 -15.72
N ARG A 146 21.34 12.82 -14.96
CA ARG A 146 22.65 13.30 -15.38
C ARG A 146 23.71 12.35 -14.86
N ASP A 147 24.58 11.86 -15.76
CA ASP A 147 25.68 10.93 -15.43
C ASP A 147 25.22 9.68 -14.64
N GLY A 148 24.03 9.14 -15.01
CA GLY A 148 23.45 7.98 -14.33
C GLY A 148 22.80 8.27 -12.98
N HIS A 149 22.73 9.54 -12.57
CA HIS A 149 22.10 9.96 -11.32
C HIS A 149 20.85 10.78 -11.57
N LYS A 150 19.75 10.36 -10.95
CA LYS A 150 18.52 11.16 -10.98
C LYS A 150 18.70 12.42 -10.14
N TYR A 151 18.13 13.53 -10.61
CA TYR A 151 18.10 14.79 -9.89
C TYR A 151 16.70 15.38 -9.86
N VAL A 152 16.45 16.18 -8.84
CA VAL A 152 15.26 17.03 -8.70
C VAL A 152 15.72 18.41 -8.22
N ASP A 153 15.39 19.43 -8.97
CA ASP A 153 15.50 20.83 -8.58
C ASP A 153 14.08 21.33 -8.32
N TYR A 154 13.83 21.84 -7.12
CA TYR A 154 12.50 22.24 -6.70
C TYR A 154 12.52 23.52 -5.86
N ALA A 155 11.72 24.50 -6.28
CA ALA A 155 11.40 25.68 -5.49
C ALA A 155 9.88 25.89 -5.45
N LYS A 156 9.34 25.95 -4.23
CA LYS A 156 7.92 26.14 -4.00
C LYS A 156 7.52 27.60 -4.20
N THR A 157 6.46 27.84 -4.98
CA THR A 157 5.83 29.15 -5.08
C THR A 157 4.92 29.41 -3.88
N TYR A 158 5.12 30.57 -3.23
CA TYR A 158 4.27 31.02 -2.14
C TYR A 158 4.03 32.54 -2.20
N PRO A 159 2.80 33.04 -2.04
CA PRO A 159 1.56 32.28 -1.92
C PRO A 159 1.21 31.54 -3.22
N ARG A 160 0.50 30.42 -3.11
CA ARG A 160 0.06 29.64 -4.28
C ARG A 160 -1.11 30.33 -4.96
N PRO A 161 -1.08 30.53 -6.29
CA PRO A 161 -2.23 31.04 -7.06
C PRO A 161 -3.47 30.11 -6.94
N GLU A 162 -4.67 30.69 -6.95
CA GLU A 162 -5.93 29.94 -6.76
C GLU A 162 -6.17 28.86 -7.81
N ASN A 163 -5.74 29.07 -9.05
CA ASN A 163 -5.93 28.13 -10.15
C ASN A 163 -4.79 27.13 -10.33
N SER A 164 -3.98 26.93 -9.27
CA SER A 164 -2.89 25.96 -9.33
C SER A 164 -3.41 24.53 -9.27
N TYR A 165 -2.81 23.64 -10.08
CA TYR A 165 -3.12 22.23 -10.14
C TYR A 165 -1.86 21.38 -9.98
N ILE A 166 -2.03 20.14 -9.57
CA ILE A 166 -0.93 19.20 -9.32
C ILE A 166 -0.35 18.72 -10.66
N VAL A 167 0.97 18.80 -10.80
CA VAL A 167 1.71 18.31 -11.98
C VAL A 167 2.58 17.10 -11.68
N ALA A 168 3.02 16.93 -10.44
CA ALA A 168 3.83 15.78 -10.02
C ALA A 168 3.76 15.56 -8.49
N CYS A 169 4.29 14.43 -8.07
CA CYS A 169 4.69 14.19 -6.69
C CYS A 169 6.02 13.44 -6.71
N TYR A 170 6.99 13.86 -5.93
CA TYR A 170 8.28 13.19 -5.87
C TYR A 170 8.68 12.84 -4.44
N VAL A 171 9.59 11.88 -4.32
CA VAL A 171 10.18 11.48 -3.06
C VAL A 171 11.70 11.28 -3.23
N LYS A 172 12.45 11.71 -2.21
CA LYS A 172 13.90 11.49 -2.11
C LYS A 172 14.16 10.29 -1.22
N ILE A 173 14.99 9.38 -1.69
CA ILE A 173 15.37 8.15 -1.00
C ILE A 173 16.86 8.23 -0.70
N ILE A 174 17.24 8.05 0.56
CA ILE A 174 18.64 8.07 0.99
C ILE A 174 19.14 6.63 1.06
N LEU A 175 20.20 6.35 0.33
CA LEU A 175 20.85 5.04 0.22
C LEU A 175 21.96 4.86 1.28
N PRO A 176 22.39 3.61 1.60
CA PRO A 176 23.35 3.35 2.66
C PRO A 176 24.73 4.02 2.48
N ASN A 177 25.13 4.33 1.26
CA ASN A 177 26.38 5.02 0.92
C ASN A 177 26.27 6.55 0.93
N ASN A 178 25.24 7.12 1.57
CA ASN A 178 24.87 8.53 1.53
C ASN A 178 24.55 9.08 0.13
N ALA A 179 24.50 8.24 -0.89
CA ALA A 179 23.89 8.60 -2.15
C ALA A 179 22.38 8.75 -1.99
N TYR A 180 21.73 9.30 -2.99
CA TYR A 180 20.28 9.43 -3.00
C TYR A 180 19.72 9.08 -4.37
N ASP A 181 18.51 8.56 -4.36
CA ASP A 181 17.70 8.34 -5.53
C ASP A 181 16.43 9.18 -5.43
N TYR A 182 15.81 9.45 -6.57
CA TYR A 182 14.53 10.13 -6.66
C TYR A 182 13.53 9.27 -7.40
N PHE A 183 12.31 9.25 -6.89
CA PHE A 183 11.17 8.75 -7.65
C PHE A 183 10.22 9.91 -7.90
N VAL A 184 9.86 10.12 -9.16
CA VAL A 184 8.92 11.15 -9.58
C VAL A 184 7.70 10.47 -10.19
N LEU A 185 6.53 10.75 -9.65
CA LEU A 185 5.24 10.42 -10.24
C LEU A 185 4.73 11.71 -10.91
N ASP A 186 4.92 11.80 -12.21
CA ASP A 186 4.49 12.94 -13.02
C ASP A 186 2.99 12.91 -13.34
N ARG A 187 2.50 13.91 -14.01
CA ARG A 187 1.08 14.01 -14.38
C ARG A 187 0.61 12.82 -15.23
N GLU A 188 1.42 12.35 -16.15
CA GLU A 188 1.09 11.18 -16.97
C GLU A 188 0.96 9.92 -16.11
N GLY A 189 1.87 9.73 -15.16
CA GLY A 189 1.81 8.63 -14.18
C GLY A 189 0.56 8.70 -13.30
N ILE A 190 0.18 9.90 -12.84
CA ILE A 190 -1.04 10.14 -12.06
C ILE A 190 -2.28 9.79 -12.89
N ASP A 191 -2.36 10.27 -14.13
CA ASP A 191 -3.51 10.02 -15.01
C ASP A 191 -3.59 8.54 -15.41
N ARG A 192 -2.46 7.87 -15.58
CA ARG A 192 -2.41 6.40 -15.79
C ARG A 192 -2.97 5.64 -14.60
N LEU A 193 -2.64 6.02 -13.38
CA LEU A 193 -3.22 5.41 -12.17
C LEU A 193 -4.73 5.64 -12.09
N ARG A 194 -5.20 6.83 -12.46
CA ARG A 194 -6.62 7.16 -12.57
C ARG A 194 -7.34 6.21 -13.54
N THR A 195 -6.81 6.06 -14.75
CA THR A 195 -7.37 5.15 -15.77
C THR A 195 -7.43 3.70 -15.29
N TYR A 196 -6.43 3.24 -14.53
CA TYR A 196 -6.48 1.92 -13.92
C TYR A 196 -7.61 1.80 -12.89
N SER A 197 -7.78 2.80 -12.03
CA SER A 197 -8.84 2.81 -11.02
C SER A 197 -10.23 2.77 -11.67
N GLU A 198 -10.43 3.51 -12.76
CA GLU A 198 -11.67 3.54 -13.53
C GLU A 198 -12.00 2.17 -14.16
N LYS A 199 -11.01 1.47 -14.70
CA LYS A 199 -11.20 0.14 -15.32
C LYS A 199 -11.61 -0.95 -14.33
N PHE A 200 -11.15 -0.86 -13.08
CA PHE A 200 -11.41 -1.87 -12.05
C PHE A 200 -12.59 -1.52 -11.14
N GLY A 201 -13.18 -0.33 -11.27
CA GLY A 201 -14.27 0.16 -10.43
C GLY A 201 -15.67 -0.49 -10.69
N GLY A 202 -15.77 -1.49 -11.57
CA GLY A 202 -17.03 -2.18 -11.88
C GLY A 202 -17.94 -1.38 -12.84
N LYS A 203 -19.20 -1.83 -13.02
CA LYS A 203 -20.16 -1.26 -13.99
C LYS A 203 -20.57 0.20 -13.70
N ASP A 204 -20.35 0.67 -12.49
CA ASP A 204 -20.70 2.04 -12.09
C ASP A 204 -19.57 3.05 -12.28
N HIS A 205 -18.46 2.68 -12.90
CA HIS A 205 -17.31 3.48 -13.38
C HIS A 205 -17.18 4.92 -12.86
N LYS A 206 -17.61 5.19 -11.65
CA LYS A 206 -17.32 6.46 -10.99
C LYS A 206 -15.83 6.41 -10.64
N ALA A 207 -15.07 7.28 -11.27
CA ALA A 207 -13.68 7.52 -10.88
C ALA A 207 -13.62 7.57 -9.36
N ASN A 208 -12.73 6.78 -8.76
CA ASN A 208 -12.50 6.86 -7.33
C ASN A 208 -12.32 8.34 -6.98
N ALA A 209 -13.13 8.87 -6.06
CA ALA A 209 -13.12 10.29 -5.68
C ALA A 209 -11.70 10.80 -5.31
N LEU A 210 -10.83 9.88 -4.85
CA LEU A 210 -9.43 10.16 -4.51
C LEU A 210 -8.55 10.47 -5.73
N TYR A 211 -8.93 10.07 -6.95
CA TYR A 211 -8.18 10.42 -8.17
C TYR A 211 -8.66 11.71 -8.83
N GLY A 212 -9.54 12.43 -8.17
CA GLY A 212 -10.24 13.54 -8.77
C GLY A 212 -11.27 13.06 -9.81
N GLY A 213 -12.30 13.77 -9.98
CA GLY A 213 -13.36 13.50 -10.95
C GLY A 213 -14.02 14.81 -11.34
N ASN A 214 -14.79 14.76 -12.41
CA ASN A 214 -15.62 15.89 -12.75
C ASN A 214 -16.83 15.90 -11.83
N TYR A 215 -17.25 17.05 -11.39
CA TYR A 215 -18.53 17.25 -10.74
C TYR A 215 -19.24 18.45 -11.34
N VAL A 216 -20.56 18.40 -11.38
CA VAL A 216 -21.37 19.53 -11.81
C VAL A 216 -21.69 20.36 -10.57
N GLY A 217 -21.29 21.64 -10.58
CA GLY A 217 -21.62 22.58 -9.52
C GLY A 217 -23.12 22.96 -9.56
N ASN A 218 -23.59 23.65 -8.53
CA ASN A 218 -24.97 24.13 -8.44
C ASN A 218 -25.31 25.16 -9.55
N ASP A 219 -24.31 25.70 -10.22
CA ASP A 219 -24.41 26.61 -11.37
C ASP A 219 -24.50 25.87 -12.72
N GLY A 220 -24.55 24.54 -12.72
CA GLY A 220 -24.63 23.70 -13.90
C GLY A 220 -23.30 23.54 -14.66
N ARG A 221 -22.20 24.12 -14.18
CA ARG A 221 -20.87 24.01 -14.80
C ARG A 221 -20.13 22.78 -14.32
N THR A 222 -19.33 22.21 -15.22
CA THR A 222 -18.46 21.08 -14.89
C THR A 222 -17.13 21.60 -14.33
N TYR A 223 -16.80 21.15 -13.13
CA TYR A 223 -15.55 21.41 -12.43
C TYR A 223 -14.70 20.15 -12.38
N PHE A 224 -13.40 20.34 -12.39
CA PHE A 224 -12.41 19.27 -12.22
C PHE A 224 -11.89 19.28 -10.78
N ARG A 225 -11.89 18.15 -10.12
CA ARG A 225 -11.19 17.98 -8.86
C ARG A 225 -9.81 17.41 -9.13
N ASP A 226 -8.82 17.94 -8.45
CA ASP A 226 -7.50 17.33 -8.48
C ASP A 226 -7.45 16.10 -7.57
N ILE A 227 -6.39 15.29 -7.73
CA ILE A 227 -6.18 14.12 -6.88
C ILE A 227 -6.03 14.55 -5.41
N ASP A 228 -6.58 13.76 -4.48
CA ASP A 228 -6.35 13.95 -3.05
C ASP A 228 -4.86 13.87 -2.74
N THR A 229 -4.32 14.88 -2.06
CA THR A 229 -2.88 15.00 -1.80
C THR A 229 -2.35 13.91 -0.89
N GLY A 230 -3.10 13.52 0.15
CA GLY A 230 -2.71 12.43 1.06
C GLY A 230 -2.65 11.09 0.33
N PHE A 231 -3.64 10.84 -0.53
CA PHE A 231 -3.66 9.65 -1.37
C PHE A 231 -2.50 9.63 -2.37
N LEU A 232 -2.20 10.76 -3.03
CA LEU A 232 -1.08 10.90 -3.96
C LEU A 232 0.27 10.62 -3.26
N ILE A 233 0.49 11.20 -2.09
CA ILE A 233 1.67 10.96 -1.24
C ILE A 233 1.83 9.46 -0.96
N SER A 234 0.77 8.80 -0.49
CA SER A 234 0.78 7.37 -0.20
C SER A 234 1.09 6.52 -1.45
N LYS A 235 0.50 6.88 -2.60
CA LYS A 235 0.77 6.19 -3.88
C LYS A 235 2.18 6.41 -4.37
N THR A 236 2.72 7.62 -4.24
CA THR A 236 4.11 7.95 -4.63
C THR A 236 5.09 7.10 -3.82
N CYS A 237 4.95 7.04 -2.49
CA CYS A 237 5.75 6.14 -1.65
C CYS A 237 5.65 4.68 -2.09
N LYS A 238 4.45 4.17 -2.31
CA LYS A 238 4.25 2.78 -2.72
C LYS A 238 4.88 2.47 -4.08
N HIS A 239 4.81 3.40 -5.03
CA HIS A 239 5.34 3.21 -6.37
C HIS A 239 6.87 3.39 -6.42
N ALA A 240 7.44 4.21 -5.55
CA ALA A 240 8.89 4.44 -5.49
C ALA A 240 9.67 3.14 -5.30
N PHE A 241 9.10 2.17 -4.59
CA PHE A 241 9.77 0.91 -4.26
C PHE A 241 9.41 -0.27 -5.17
N LYS A 242 8.67 -0.06 -6.26
CA LYS A 242 8.35 -1.15 -7.20
C LYS A 242 9.58 -1.74 -7.90
N GLY A 243 10.61 -0.94 -8.12
CA GLY A 243 11.88 -1.36 -8.71
C GLY A 243 12.89 -1.95 -7.72
N TYR A 244 12.61 -1.89 -6.42
CA TYR A 244 13.49 -2.43 -5.39
C TYR A 244 13.18 -3.92 -5.17
N PRO A 245 14.19 -4.80 -5.05
CA PRO A 245 13.99 -6.21 -4.74
C PRO A 245 13.31 -6.37 -3.37
N LYS A 246 12.53 -7.45 -3.23
CA LYS A 246 11.85 -7.79 -1.96
C LYS A 246 12.67 -8.80 -1.18
#